data_aa94c367de52256517dc8637b741b6f5
#
_entry.id   aa94c367de52256517dc8637b741b6f5
#
_cell.length_a   1.000
_cell.length_b   1.000
_cell.length_c   1.000
_cell.angle_alpha   90.00
_cell.angle_beta   90.00
_cell.angle_gamma   90.00
#
_symmetry.space_group_name_H-M   'P 1'
#
loop_
_entity.id
_entity.type
_entity.pdbx_description
1 polymer ?
#
loop_
_entity_poly.entity_id
_entity_poly.type
_entity_poly.pdbx_seq_one_letter_code
_entity_poly.pdbx_strand_id
1 'polypeptide(L)'
;DAKSKGYWEAIRRRAGMDTDYEKTSRNTDLTKEIDLARYSGNNLVDVTLYNIRRERRVELAAEGFRLRDLRRWCALDKMQNYQVEGFNLWAENYKRYATPDAGINGQNFDKALTVIDLKEAGTEGANVSAKSDGDYLLPYRVISSNIAYNGYNWNPNRYLFPIAFDHFRLTTEVEG
;
A
#
# COMPACT_ATOMS: atom_id res chain seq x y z
N ASP A 1 16.10 4.32 24.29
CA ASP A 1 15.53 4.69 25.57
C ASP A 1 14.90 3.45 26.22
N ALA A 2 15.24 3.15 27.47
CA ALA A 2 14.76 1.97 28.23
C ALA A 2 13.22 1.93 28.32
N LYS A 3 12.57 3.10 28.42
CA LYS A 3 11.11 3.22 28.50
C LYS A 3 10.45 2.76 27.20
N SER A 4 11.00 3.14 26.05
CA SER A 4 10.50 2.71 24.73
C SER A 4 10.64 1.20 24.53
N LYS A 5 11.74 0.63 25.00
CA LYS A 5 11.98 -0.83 24.99
C LYS A 5 10.92 -1.56 25.81
N GLY A 6 10.66 -1.10 27.04
CA GLY A 6 9.65 -1.70 27.91
C GLY A 6 8.24 -1.69 27.30
N TYR A 7 7.85 -0.62 26.61
CA TYR A 7 6.57 -0.57 25.91
C TYR A 7 6.53 -1.58 24.73
N TRP A 8 7.61 -1.68 23.97
CA TRP A 8 7.70 -2.61 22.85
C TRP A 8 7.60 -4.07 23.30
N GLU A 9 8.33 -4.43 24.36
CA GLU A 9 8.23 -5.77 24.96
C GLU A 9 6.83 -6.07 25.50
N ALA A 10 6.15 -5.07 26.11
CA ALA A 10 4.81 -5.26 26.62
C ALA A 10 3.80 -5.55 25.49
N ILE A 11 3.89 -4.85 24.36
CA ILE A 11 3.05 -5.09 23.18
C ILE A 11 3.27 -6.50 22.65
N ARG A 12 4.52 -6.91 22.47
CA ARG A 12 4.88 -8.25 22.00
C ARG A 12 4.39 -9.36 22.94
N ARG A 13 4.56 -9.18 24.23
CA ARG A 13 4.07 -10.11 25.25
C ARG A 13 2.56 -10.25 25.19
N ARG A 14 1.82 -9.16 25.05
CA ARG A 14 0.36 -9.19 24.87
C ARG A 14 -0.05 -9.98 23.62
N ALA A 15 0.68 -9.81 22.53
CA ALA A 15 0.42 -10.49 21.26
C ALA A 15 0.94 -11.96 21.23
N GLY A 16 1.53 -12.47 22.30
CA GLY A 16 2.12 -13.81 22.34
C GLY A 16 3.37 -13.97 21.46
N MET A 17 4.03 -12.87 21.12
CA MET A 17 5.24 -12.85 20.29
C MET A 17 6.51 -12.95 21.15
N ASP A 18 7.60 -13.37 20.50
CA ASP A 18 8.95 -13.31 21.09
C ASP A 18 9.28 -11.86 21.47
N THR A 19 9.60 -11.63 22.74
CA THR A 19 9.92 -10.30 23.26
C THR A 19 11.33 -9.82 22.87
N ASP A 20 12.18 -10.67 22.32
CA ASP A 20 13.50 -10.31 21.81
C ASP A 20 13.37 -9.50 20.48
N TYR A 21 13.14 -8.21 20.62
CA TYR A 21 13.09 -7.30 19.47
C TYR A 21 14.47 -7.08 18.84
N GLU A 22 15.56 -7.32 19.56
CA GLU A 22 16.93 -7.22 19.02
C GLU A 22 17.18 -8.35 18.01
N LYS A 23 16.67 -9.56 18.28
CA LYS A 23 16.68 -10.66 17.32
C LYS A 23 15.95 -10.26 16.01
N THR A 24 14.78 -9.63 16.12
CA THR A 24 14.06 -9.12 14.96
C THR A 24 14.90 -8.11 14.20
N SER A 25 15.52 -7.15 14.90
CA SER A 25 16.37 -6.12 14.26
C SER A 25 17.59 -6.73 13.58
N ARG A 26 18.23 -7.71 14.18
CA ARG A 26 19.39 -8.41 13.56
C ARG A 26 19.01 -9.16 12.27
N ASN A 27 17.78 -9.65 12.18
CA ASN A 27 17.31 -10.43 11.03
C ASN A 27 16.59 -9.58 9.96
N THR A 28 16.49 -8.25 10.13
CA THR A 28 15.85 -7.35 9.20
C THR A 28 16.87 -6.76 8.22
N ASP A 29 16.65 -6.99 6.94
CA ASP A 29 17.38 -6.36 5.84
C ASP A 29 16.50 -5.30 5.16
N LEU A 30 16.77 -4.03 5.42
CA LEU A 30 15.98 -2.92 4.89
C LEU A 30 15.97 -2.85 3.36
N THR A 31 16.93 -3.45 2.69
CA THR A 31 16.97 -3.46 1.23
C THR A 31 15.91 -4.37 0.61
N LYS A 32 15.50 -5.39 1.35
CA LYS A 32 14.46 -6.36 0.96
C LYS A 32 13.06 -5.98 1.42
N GLU A 33 12.97 -5.01 2.33
CA GLU A 33 11.69 -4.56 2.84
C GLU A 33 10.99 -3.63 1.86
N ILE A 34 9.70 -3.82 1.65
CA ILE A 34 8.89 -3.00 0.75
C ILE A 34 8.07 -1.93 1.49
N ASP A 35 7.96 -2.03 2.81
CA ASP A 35 7.16 -1.10 3.60
C ASP A 35 7.77 0.31 3.61
N LEU A 36 6.94 1.30 3.32
CA LEU A 36 7.32 2.72 3.35
C LEU A 36 7.77 3.20 4.73
N ALA A 37 7.50 2.46 5.80
CA ALA A 37 8.00 2.72 7.14
C ALA A 37 9.54 2.79 7.24
N ARG A 38 10.24 2.23 6.24
CA ARG A 38 11.70 2.29 6.14
C ARG A 38 12.25 3.66 5.80
N TYR A 39 11.40 4.61 5.41
CA TYR A 39 11.84 5.94 4.98
C TYR A 39 11.51 7.05 5.99
N SER A 40 12.42 8.01 6.11
CA SER A 40 12.17 9.36 6.59
C SER A 40 12.66 10.34 5.52
N GLY A 41 11.71 10.95 4.79
CA GLY A 41 12.02 11.63 3.54
C GLY A 41 12.65 10.63 2.55
N ASN A 42 13.79 11.02 2.01
CA ASN A 42 14.55 10.18 1.07
C ASN A 42 15.52 9.20 1.73
N ASN A 43 15.68 9.28 3.06
CA ASN A 43 16.66 8.48 3.78
C ASN A 43 16.01 7.22 4.37
N LEU A 44 16.79 6.13 4.36
CA LEU A 44 16.44 4.95 5.14
C LEU A 44 16.65 5.26 6.62
N VAL A 45 15.73 4.78 7.45
CA VAL A 45 15.88 4.83 8.91
C VAL A 45 16.75 3.68 9.41
N ASP A 46 17.17 3.72 10.68
CA ASP A 46 17.81 2.54 11.26
C ASP A 46 16.82 1.38 11.41
N VAL A 47 17.38 0.16 11.48
CA VAL A 47 16.61 -1.09 11.51
C VAL A 47 15.67 -1.16 12.72
N THR A 48 16.08 -0.63 13.86
CA THR A 48 15.27 -0.65 15.09
C THR A 48 14.05 0.25 14.91
N LEU A 49 14.24 1.47 14.41
CA LEU A 49 13.14 2.40 14.14
C LEU A 49 12.18 1.84 13.08
N TYR A 50 12.72 1.21 12.04
CA TYR A 50 11.88 0.52 11.04
C TYR A 50 10.98 -0.53 11.69
N ASN A 51 11.54 -1.40 12.53
CA ASN A 51 10.75 -2.46 13.17
C ASN A 51 9.68 -1.91 14.11
N ILE A 52 9.98 -0.85 14.86
CA ILE A 52 8.99 -0.15 15.69
C ILE A 52 7.84 0.40 14.82
N ARG A 53 8.15 1.03 13.71
CA ARG A 53 7.15 1.56 12.77
C ARG A 53 6.33 0.47 12.11
N ARG A 54 6.95 -0.66 11.76
CA ARG A 54 6.28 -1.83 11.19
C ARG A 54 5.31 -2.45 12.20
N GLU A 55 5.73 -2.67 13.42
CA GLU A 55 4.85 -3.20 14.47
C GLU A 55 3.71 -2.23 14.79
N ARG A 56 4.00 -0.92 14.86
CA ARG A 56 2.96 0.08 14.99
C ARG A 56 1.91 0.00 13.88
N ARG A 57 2.33 -0.22 12.63
CA ARG A 57 1.39 -0.38 11.51
C ARG A 57 0.50 -1.61 11.68
N VAL A 58 1.08 -2.72 12.13
CA VAL A 58 0.32 -3.97 12.33
C VAL A 58 -0.64 -3.81 13.50
N GLU A 59 -0.19 -3.23 14.60
CA GLU A 59 -0.99 -3.02 15.81
C GLU A 59 -2.19 -2.09 15.57
N LEU A 60 -1.99 -1.05 14.78
CA LEU A 60 -3.02 -0.05 14.46
C LEU A 60 -3.63 -0.27 13.06
N ALA A 61 -3.63 -1.51 12.58
CA ALA A 61 -4.23 -1.84 11.29
C ALA A 61 -5.73 -1.50 11.28
N ALA A 62 -6.19 -0.90 10.18
CA ALA A 62 -7.56 -0.44 9.98
C ALA A 62 -8.05 0.70 10.90
N GLU A 63 -7.21 1.26 11.75
CA GLU A 63 -7.56 2.39 12.63
C GLU A 63 -7.34 3.78 11.99
N GLY A 64 -7.03 3.85 10.71
CA GLY A 64 -6.88 5.11 9.98
C GLY A 64 -5.57 5.87 10.21
N PHE A 65 -4.62 5.33 10.96
CA PHE A 65 -3.37 6.04 11.31
C PHE A 65 -2.32 6.06 10.20
N ARG A 66 -2.42 5.19 9.19
CA ARG A 66 -1.37 4.99 8.18
C ARG A 66 -0.99 6.27 7.43
N LEU A 67 -1.97 7.00 6.92
CA LEU A 67 -1.71 8.22 6.17
C LEU A 67 -1.03 9.30 7.03
N ARG A 68 -1.49 9.41 8.28
CA ARG A 68 -0.92 10.34 9.26
C ARG A 68 0.53 10.00 9.60
N ASP A 69 0.84 8.73 9.76
CA ASP A 69 2.20 8.25 10.02
C ASP A 69 3.12 8.52 8.82
N LEU A 70 2.70 8.22 7.59
CA LEU A 70 3.47 8.49 6.37
C LEU A 70 3.74 9.99 6.17
N ARG A 71 2.77 10.85 6.48
CA ARG A 71 2.98 12.31 6.49
C ARG A 71 4.05 12.73 7.49
N ARG A 72 3.93 12.26 8.74
CA ARG A 72 4.87 12.60 9.82
C ARG A 72 6.29 12.10 9.53
N TRP A 73 6.43 11.00 8.81
CA TRP A 73 7.73 10.45 8.41
C TRP A 73 8.26 11.04 7.11
N CYS A 74 7.52 11.93 6.48
CA CYS A 74 7.85 12.47 5.15
C CYS A 74 8.09 11.35 4.11
N ALA A 75 7.29 10.29 4.14
CA ALA A 75 7.45 9.11 3.30
C ALA A 75 6.40 9.00 2.18
N LEU A 76 5.52 10.00 2.01
CA LEU A 76 4.47 9.98 1.01
C LEU A 76 4.98 10.13 -0.43
N ASP A 77 6.12 10.77 -0.63
CA ASP A 77 6.76 10.91 -1.95
C ASP A 77 7.15 9.57 -2.57
N LYS A 78 7.33 8.54 -1.74
CA LYS A 78 7.55 7.16 -2.19
C LYS A 78 6.29 6.50 -2.77
N MET A 79 5.14 7.13 -2.61
CA MET A 79 3.87 6.66 -3.18
C MET A 79 3.59 7.21 -4.59
N GLN A 80 4.48 8.02 -5.16
CA GLN A 80 4.21 8.69 -6.45
C GLN A 80 3.77 7.72 -7.53
N ASN A 81 4.47 6.61 -7.69
CA ASN A 81 4.20 5.59 -8.70
C ASN A 81 3.73 4.27 -8.07
N TYR A 82 3.29 4.32 -6.81
CA TYR A 82 2.84 3.12 -6.11
C TYR A 82 1.55 2.60 -6.74
N GLN A 83 1.59 1.36 -7.18
CA GLN A 83 0.43 0.63 -7.69
C GLN A 83 -0.21 -0.16 -6.55
N VAL A 84 -1.53 -0.17 -6.51
CA VAL A 84 -2.25 -1.10 -5.66
C VAL A 84 -2.24 -2.45 -6.36
N GLU A 85 -1.66 -3.42 -5.72
CA GLU A 85 -1.62 -4.80 -6.17
C GLU A 85 -2.68 -5.61 -5.42
N GLY A 86 -3.40 -6.40 -6.16
CA GLY A 86 -4.35 -7.34 -5.62
C GLY A 86 -3.77 -8.74 -5.52
N PHE A 87 -4.56 -9.71 -5.93
CA PHE A 87 -4.25 -11.12 -5.89
C PHE A 87 -3.14 -11.50 -6.88
N ASN A 88 -2.19 -12.34 -6.47
CA ASN A 88 -1.17 -12.89 -7.37
C ASN A 88 -1.78 -13.97 -8.26
N LEU A 89 -2.47 -13.53 -9.31
CA LEU A 89 -3.20 -14.42 -10.18
C LEU A 89 -2.33 -15.00 -11.30
N TRP A 90 -1.53 -14.13 -11.96
CA TRP A 90 -0.87 -14.47 -13.21
C TRP A 90 0.39 -15.32 -13.04
N ALA A 91 0.97 -15.38 -11.82
CA ALA A 91 2.10 -16.26 -11.51
C ALA A 91 1.63 -17.64 -11.01
N GLU A 92 1.62 -17.83 -9.71
CA GLU A 92 1.37 -19.14 -9.11
C GLU A 92 -0.10 -19.57 -9.19
N ASN A 93 -1.00 -18.63 -9.01
CA ASN A 93 -2.42 -18.95 -8.93
C ASN A 93 -3.04 -19.14 -10.32
N TYR A 94 -2.46 -18.55 -11.37
CA TYR A 94 -2.95 -18.74 -12.74
C TYR A 94 -3.02 -20.22 -13.13
N LYS A 95 -1.95 -20.97 -12.89
CA LYS A 95 -1.89 -22.40 -13.19
C LYS A 95 -2.96 -23.19 -12.43
N ARG A 96 -3.26 -22.77 -11.21
CA ARG A 96 -4.25 -23.43 -10.36
C ARG A 96 -5.68 -23.17 -10.81
N TYR A 97 -5.97 -21.98 -11.31
CA TYR A 97 -7.32 -21.55 -11.67
C TYR A 97 -7.61 -21.62 -13.18
N ALA A 98 -6.58 -21.70 -14.02
CA ALA A 98 -6.71 -21.82 -15.46
C ALA A 98 -6.86 -23.27 -15.95
N THR A 99 -6.72 -24.29 -15.06
CA THR A 99 -6.95 -25.68 -15.43
C THR A 99 -8.43 -26.02 -15.47
N PRO A 100 -8.89 -26.87 -16.41
CA PRO A 100 -10.31 -27.23 -16.53
C PRO A 100 -10.92 -27.81 -15.26
N ASP A 101 -10.11 -28.50 -14.44
CA ASP A 101 -10.56 -29.18 -13.22
C ASP A 101 -10.55 -28.26 -11.97
N ALA A 102 -9.96 -27.07 -12.06
CA ALA A 102 -9.81 -26.14 -10.95
C ALA A 102 -10.89 -25.04 -10.93
N GLY A 103 -11.74 -24.99 -11.93
CA GLY A 103 -12.84 -24.02 -11.99
C GLY A 103 -13.93 -24.30 -10.97
N ILE A 104 -14.40 -23.27 -10.29
CA ILE A 104 -15.65 -23.34 -9.54
C ILE A 104 -16.76 -23.65 -10.56
N ASN A 105 -17.38 -24.82 -10.45
CA ASN A 105 -18.41 -25.32 -11.36
C ASN A 105 -17.97 -25.64 -12.79
N GLY A 106 -16.71 -26.05 -13.02
CA GLY A 106 -16.24 -26.43 -14.38
C GLY A 106 -16.10 -25.26 -15.36
N GLN A 107 -16.09 -24.03 -14.86
CA GLN A 107 -15.86 -22.86 -15.69
C GLN A 107 -14.34 -22.63 -15.87
N ASN A 108 -13.93 -22.37 -17.11
CA ASN A 108 -12.58 -21.91 -17.38
C ASN A 108 -12.36 -20.56 -16.70
N PHE A 109 -11.46 -20.51 -15.71
CA PHE A 109 -11.23 -19.33 -14.91
C PHE A 109 -10.68 -18.14 -15.73
N ASP A 110 -9.97 -18.42 -16.82
CA ASP A 110 -9.59 -17.41 -17.80
C ASP A 110 -10.80 -16.64 -18.33
N LYS A 111 -11.87 -17.35 -18.64
CA LYS A 111 -13.13 -16.71 -19.06
C LYS A 111 -13.84 -16.02 -17.90
N ALA A 112 -13.81 -16.58 -16.70
CA ALA A 112 -14.44 -15.99 -15.53
C ALA A 112 -13.74 -14.70 -15.09
N LEU A 113 -12.41 -14.61 -15.21
CA LEU A 113 -11.64 -13.40 -14.87
C LEU A 113 -11.76 -12.30 -15.91
N THR A 114 -12.01 -12.68 -17.16
CA THR A 114 -12.18 -11.69 -18.22
C THR A 114 -13.59 -11.11 -18.26
N VAL A 115 -14.55 -11.64 -17.47
CA VAL A 115 -15.95 -11.50 -17.88
C VAL A 115 -16.93 -11.33 -16.72
N ILE A 116 -17.32 -10.09 -16.44
CA ILE A 116 -18.75 -9.79 -16.30
C ILE A 116 -19.34 -9.47 -17.69
N ASP A 117 -18.56 -8.88 -18.62
CA ASP A 117 -19.03 -8.44 -19.93
C ASP A 117 -18.32 -9.13 -21.11
N LEU A 118 -17.72 -10.32 -20.94
CA LEU A 118 -16.99 -11.06 -21.97
C LEU A 118 -15.78 -10.30 -22.59
N LYS A 119 -15.17 -9.36 -21.85
CA LYS A 119 -14.03 -8.61 -22.33
C LYS A 119 -12.71 -9.27 -21.95
N GLU A 120 -11.74 -9.19 -22.85
CA GLU A 120 -10.40 -9.71 -22.63
C GLU A 120 -9.67 -8.95 -21.51
N ALA A 121 -8.89 -9.67 -20.70
CA ALA A 121 -8.09 -9.10 -19.62
C ALA A 121 -7.20 -7.96 -20.13
N GLY A 122 -7.20 -6.83 -19.43
CA GLY A 122 -6.43 -5.63 -19.78
C GLY A 122 -7.04 -4.76 -20.87
N THR A 123 -8.19 -5.12 -21.42
CA THR A 123 -8.95 -4.23 -22.30
C THR A 123 -9.82 -3.28 -21.49
N GLU A 124 -10.20 -2.15 -22.09
CA GLU A 124 -11.03 -1.16 -21.41
C GLU A 124 -12.38 -1.74 -21.00
N GLY A 125 -12.70 -1.61 -19.72
CA GLY A 125 -13.90 -2.16 -19.11
C GLY A 125 -13.84 -3.65 -18.78
N ALA A 126 -12.66 -4.30 -18.90
CA ALA A 126 -12.45 -5.63 -18.35
C ALA A 126 -12.43 -5.61 -16.81
N ASN A 127 -12.58 -6.78 -16.18
CA ASN A 127 -12.55 -6.90 -14.72
C ASN A 127 -11.14 -6.94 -14.14
N VAL A 128 -10.15 -7.28 -14.96
CA VAL A 128 -8.79 -7.54 -14.55
C VAL A 128 -7.78 -6.90 -15.49
N SER A 129 -6.64 -6.47 -14.94
CA SER A 129 -5.50 -5.98 -15.71
C SER A 129 -4.87 -7.08 -16.57
N ALA A 130 -4.13 -6.67 -17.60
CA ALA A 130 -3.45 -7.59 -18.48
C ALA A 130 -2.35 -8.37 -17.75
N LYS A 131 -2.12 -9.62 -18.17
CA LYS A 131 -1.00 -10.43 -17.71
C LYS A 131 0.36 -9.77 -17.99
N SER A 132 0.46 -9.00 -19.08
CA SER A 132 1.65 -8.25 -19.44
C SER A 132 2.01 -7.15 -18.44
N ASP A 133 1.08 -6.72 -17.59
CA ASP A 133 1.30 -5.70 -16.57
C ASP A 133 2.01 -6.24 -15.32
N GLY A 134 2.10 -7.56 -15.17
CA GLY A 134 2.78 -8.24 -14.06
C GLY A 134 1.99 -9.41 -13.50
N ASP A 135 2.54 -10.02 -12.46
CA ASP A 135 1.98 -11.23 -11.84
C ASP A 135 0.76 -10.95 -10.96
N TYR A 136 0.63 -9.73 -10.48
CA TYR A 136 -0.46 -9.30 -9.59
C TYR A 136 -1.54 -8.57 -10.38
N LEU A 137 -2.79 -8.76 -9.99
CA LEU A 137 -3.87 -7.94 -10.51
C LEU A 137 -3.69 -6.48 -10.10
N LEU A 138 -3.80 -5.56 -11.06
CA LEU A 138 -3.69 -4.13 -10.87
C LEU A 138 -5.08 -3.48 -11.06
N PRO A 139 -5.88 -3.33 -10.00
CA PRO A 139 -7.29 -2.95 -10.13
C PRO A 139 -7.50 -1.58 -10.78
N TYR A 140 -6.52 -0.68 -10.70
CA TYR A 140 -6.62 0.65 -11.30
C TYR A 140 -6.05 0.74 -12.72
N ARG A 141 -5.43 -0.34 -13.24
CA ARG A 141 -4.90 -0.39 -14.62
C ARG A 141 -5.84 -1.00 -15.65
N VAL A 142 -7.08 -1.22 -15.29
CA VAL A 142 -8.09 -1.77 -16.21
C VAL A 142 -8.66 -0.69 -17.13
N ILE A 143 -8.81 0.53 -16.63
CA ILE A 143 -9.38 1.66 -17.37
C ILE A 143 -8.34 2.77 -17.46
N SER A 144 -7.92 3.13 -18.67
CA SER A 144 -6.85 4.11 -18.91
C SER A 144 -7.13 5.52 -18.38
N SER A 145 -8.41 5.89 -18.28
CA SER A 145 -8.85 7.17 -17.71
C SER A 145 -8.87 7.19 -16.17
N ASN A 146 -8.56 6.08 -15.50
CA ASN A 146 -8.51 6.04 -14.05
C ASN A 146 -7.36 6.94 -13.53
N ILE A 147 -7.65 7.80 -12.58
CA ILE A 147 -6.67 8.74 -11.98
C ILE A 147 -5.47 8.02 -11.35
N ALA A 148 -5.64 6.78 -10.93
CA ALA A 148 -4.60 5.93 -10.34
C ALA A 148 -4.00 4.93 -11.33
N TYR A 149 -4.29 5.05 -12.64
CA TYR A 149 -3.80 4.14 -13.68
C TYR A 149 -2.28 3.97 -13.67
N ASN A 150 -1.53 5.05 -13.46
CA ASN A 150 -0.07 5.06 -13.35
C ASN A 150 0.43 5.13 -11.88
N GLY A 151 -0.41 4.75 -10.94
CA GLY A 151 -0.11 4.86 -9.51
C GLY A 151 -0.78 6.07 -8.86
N TYR A 152 -0.49 6.31 -7.59
CA TYR A 152 -1.17 7.35 -6.82
C TYR A 152 -0.84 8.79 -7.25
N ASN A 153 0.14 8.98 -8.12
CA ASN A 153 0.53 10.30 -8.65
C ASN A 153 0.67 11.35 -7.54
N TRP A 154 1.42 10.97 -6.50
CA TRP A 154 1.57 11.80 -5.32
C TRP A 154 2.38 13.08 -5.63
N ASN A 155 2.00 14.20 -5.01
CA ASN A 155 2.62 15.51 -5.18
C ASN A 155 3.01 16.07 -3.79
N PRO A 156 4.18 16.75 -3.64
CA PRO A 156 4.62 17.36 -2.38
C PRO A 156 3.60 18.30 -1.72
N ASN A 157 2.77 18.96 -2.49
CA ASN A 157 1.71 19.82 -1.96
C ASN A 157 0.73 19.07 -1.05
N ARG A 158 0.66 17.74 -1.15
CA ARG A 158 -0.18 16.90 -0.31
C ARG A 158 0.32 16.72 1.12
N TYR A 159 1.52 17.21 1.46
CA TYR A 159 1.94 17.36 2.84
C TYR A 159 1.22 18.53 3.53
N LEU A 160 0.83 19.52 2.75
CA LEU A 160 0.13 20.71 3.23
C LEU A 160 -1.38 20.46 3.27
N PHE A 161 -2.04 21.10 4.22
CA PHE A 161 -3.50 21.22 4.18
C PHE A 161 -3.84 22.46 3.33
N PRO A 162 -4.65 22.32 2.27
CA PRO A 162 -5.07 23.50 1.51
C PRO A 162 -5.92 24.42 2.41
N ILE A 163 -5.64 25.70 2.34
CA ILE A 163 -6.51 26.72 2.93
C ILE A 163 -7.63 26.96 1.93
N ALA A 164 -8.88 26.86 2.38
CA ALA A 164 -10.02 27.08 1.51
C ALA A 164 -10.01 28.52 0.96
N PHE A 165 -10.34 28.69 -0.33
CA PHE A 165 -10.41 30.02 -0.95
C PHE A 165 -11.34 30.96 -0.19
N ASP A 166 -12.44 30.45 0.35
CA ASP A 166 -13.39 31.24 1.14
C ASP A 166 -12.74 31.84 2.41
N HIS A 167 -11.73 31.18 2.99
CA HIS A 167 -10.99 31.78 4.11
C HIS A 167 -10.30 33.07 3.68
N PHE A 168 -9.63 33.09 2.53
CA PHE A 168 -8.99 34.30 2.02
C PHE A 168 -10.04 35.38 1.71
N ARG A 169 -11.14 35.01 1.06
CA ARG A 169 -12.23 35.93 0.74
C ARG A 169 -12.83 36.60 1.96
N LEU A 170 -12.97 35.85 3.08
CA LEU A 170 -13.56 36.38 4.32
C LEU A 170 -12.58 37.16 5.19
N THR A 171 -11.26 36.91 5.02
CA THR A 171 -10.22 37.53 5.84
C THR A 171 -9.49 38.67 5.14
N THR A 172 -9.65 38.82 3.80
CA THR A 172 -9.12 39.95 3.06
C THR A 172 -10.06 41.14 3.25
N GLU A 173 -9.61 42.18 3.92
CA GLU A 173 -10.32 43.43 3.96
C GLU A 173 -10.41 43.96 2.53
N VAL A 174 -11.63 44.15 2.02
CA VAL A 174 -11.86 44.87 0.81
C VAL A 174 -11.73 46.34 1.20
N GLU A 175 -10.55 46.91 0.95
CA GLU A 175 -10.45 48.38 0.95
C GLU A 175 -11.39 48.91 -0.13
N GLY A 176 -12.47 49.60 0.31
CA GLY A 176 -13.46 50.25 -0.54
C GLY A 176 -12.94 51.52 -1.15
#